data_1234307f2bb9547618e00b95d82278ba
#
_entry.id   1234307f2bb9547618e00b95d82278ba
#
_cell.length_a   1.000
_cell.length_b   1.000
_cell.length_c   1.000
_cell.angle_alpha   90.00
_cell.angle_beta   90.00
_cell.angle_gamma   90.00
#
_symmetry.space_group_name_H-M   'P 1'
#
loop_
_entity.id
_entity.type
_entity.pdbx_description
1 polymer ?
#
loop_
_entity_poly.entity_id
_entity_poly.type
_entity_poly.pdbx_seq_one_letter_code
_entity_poly.pdbx_strand_id
1 'polypeptide(L)'
;MRQFSSQSHTTWLIMKLLVRNLSRSTTEQEIRILFSTHGSVTECDLVLDKETGKSKGFAFVEMPNDKEAKTAISALHETRVANNRIRVKIAQ
;
A
#
# COMPACT_ATOMS: atom_id res chain seq x y z
N MET A 1 -2.64 -31.02 7.04
CA MET A 1 -2.86 -30.58 7.11
C MET A 1 -2.98 -30.09 6.76
N ARG A 2 -2.80 -30.05 6.61
CA ARG A 2 -3.02 -29.46 6.41
C ARG A 2 -2.76 -28.70 6.11
N GLN A 3 -2.31 -28.53 6.01
CA GLN A 3 -2.20 -27.81 5.95
C GLN A 3 -1.83 -27.34 5.27
N PHE A 4 -1.13 -27.50 4.74
CA PHE A 4 -1.05 -27.02 4.23
C PHE A 4 -1.28 -26.42 3.47
N SER A 5 -0.76 -26.42 2.64
CA SER A 5 -1.76 -25.78 1.81
C SER A 5 -2.31 -24.50 2.43
N SER A 6 -2.35 -24.44 3.67
CA SER A 6 -2.82 -23.23 4.32
C SER A 6 -1.90 -22.04 4.01
N GLN A 7 -0.65 -22.30 3.70
CA GLN A 7 0.24 -21.22 3.33
C GLN A 7 -0.11 -20.63 1.99
N SER A 8 -0.55 -21.44 1.07
CA SER A 8 -1.02 -20.93 -0.21
C SER A 8 -2.21 -20.00 0.00
N HIS A 9 -3.10 -20.39 0.88
CA HIS A 9 -4.25 -19.55 1.21
C HIS A 9 -3.83 -18.22 1.79
N THR A 10 -2.82 -18.25 2.64
CA THR A 10 -2.33 -17.03 3.25
C THR A 10 -1.85 -16.05 2.18
N THR A 11 -1.12 -16.55 1.20
CA THR A 11 -0.64 -15.71 0.10
C THR A 11 -1.80 -15.09 -0.66
N TRP A 12 -2.86 -15.84 -0.86
CA TRP A 12 -4.01 -15.34 -1.59
C TRP A 12 -4.76 -14.25 -0.84
N LEU A 13 -4.72 -14.30 0.50
CA LEU A 13 -5.45 -13.37 1.33
C LEU A 13 -4.73 -12.05 1.50
N ILE A 14 -3.45 -11.98 1.15
CA ILE A 14 -2.71 -10.74 1.26
C ILE A 14 -3.05 -9.86 0.07
N MET A 15 -3.52 -8.67 0.37
CA MET A 15 -3.87 -7.69 -0.66
C MET A 15 -2.70 -6.76 -0.87
N LYS A 16 -2.29 -6.63 -2.12
CA LYS A 16 -1.25 -5.69 -2.47
C LYS A 16 -1.90 -4.49 -3.16
N LEU A 17 -1.64 -3.32 -2.61
CA LEU A 17 -2.22 -2.09 -3.10
C LEU A 17 -1.16 -1.24 -3.78
N LEU A 18 -1.55 -0.60 -4.87
CA LEU A 18 -0.70 0.35 -5.57
C LEU A 18 -1.18 1.76 -5.25
N VAL A 19 -0.27 2.58 -4.74
CA VAL A 19 -0.56 3.97 -4.40
C VAL A 19 0.20 4.84 -5.39
N ARG A 20 -0.52 5.63 -6.17
CA ARG A 20 0.07 6.43 -7.24
C ARG A 20 -0.14 7.91 -7.01
N ASN A 21 0.54 8.70 -7.79
CA ASN A 21 0.45 10.16 -7.76
C ASN A 21 0.87 10.74 -6.41
N LEU A 22 1.87 10.11 -5.80
CA LEU A 22 2.40 10.59 -4.54
C LEU A 22 3.30 11.80 -4.77
N SER A 23 3.31 12.71 -3.79
CA SER A 23 4.27 13.79 -3.78
C SER A 23 5.67 13.21 -3.65
N ARG A 24 6.64 13.80 -4.33
CA ARG A 24 8.02 13.37 -4.22
C ARG A 24 8.57 13.54 -2.81
N SER A 25 7.93 14.36 -2.00
CA SER A 25 8.33 14.57 -0.61
C SER A 25 7.71 13.56 0.36
N THR A 26 6.72 12.79 -0.08
CA THR A 26 6.07 11.81 0.77
C THR A 26 7.01 10.64 1.03
N THR A 27 7.18 10.27 2.30
CA THR A 27 8.08 9.20 2.68
C THR A 27 7.36 7.88 2.84
N GLU A 28 8.13 6.80 2.84
CA GLU A 28 7.59 5.46 3.06
C GLU A 28 6.90 5.37 4.42
N GLN A 29 7.49 5.98 5.43
CA GLN A 29 6.92 5.94 6.77
C GLN A 29 5.58 6.65 6.83
N GLU A 30 5.46 7.75 6.12
CA GLU A 30 4.18 8.48 6.06
C GLU A 30 3.09 7.64 5.42
N ILE A 31 3.44 6.91 4.36
CA ILE A 31 2.48 6.03 3.68
C ILE A 31 2.06 4.89 4.61
N ARG A 32 3.03 4.31 5.30
CA ARG A 32 2.75 3.23 6.23
C ARG A 32 1.80 3.69 7.35
N ILE A 33 2.05 4.85 7.90
CA ILE A 33 1.20 5.39 8.96
C ILE A 33 -0.20 5.64 8.41
N LEU A 34 -0.28 6.22 7.23
CA LEU A 34 -1.56 6.54 6.60
C LEU A 34 -2.43 5.31 6.43
N PHE A 35 -1.85 4.23 5.91
CA PHE A 35 -2.60 2.99 5.70
C PHE A 35 -2.85 2.24 7.01
N SER A 36 -1.95 2.38 7.98
CA SER A 36 -2.11 1.71 9.27
C SER A 36 -3.31 2.22 10.06
N THR A 37 -3.77 3.42 9.77
CA THR A 37 -4.97 3.93 10.43
C THR A 37 -6.22 3.20 9.97
N HIS A 38 -6.14 2.47 8.87
CA HIS A 38 -7.29 1.74 8.31
C HIS A 38 -7.16 0.23 8.48
N GLY A 39 -6.02 -0.25 8.96
CA GLY A 39 -5.82 -1.67 9.16
C GLY A 39 -4.36 -2.03 9.27
N SER A 40 -4.10 -3.32 9.39
CA SER A 40 -2.72 -3.82 9.52
C SER A 40 -1.99 -3.73 8.19
N VAL A 41 -0.76 -3.25 8.24
CA VAL A 41 0.13 -3.16 7.09
C VAL A 41 1.34 -4.06 7.37
N THR A 42 1.53 -5.07 6.54
CA THR A 42 2.67 -5.97 6.69
C THR A 42 3.88 -5.50 5.92
N GLU A 43 3.65 -4.77 4.84
CA GLU A 43 4.75 -4.28 4.04
C GLU A 43 4.39 -2.97 3.36
N CYS A 44 5.37 -2.10 3.22
CA CYS A 44 5.18 -0.83 2.53
C CYS A 44 6.48 -0.48 1.84
N ASP A 45 6.43 -0.37 0.50
CA ASP A 45 7.59 -0.08 -0.31
C ASP A 45 7.36 1.18 -1.13
N LEU A 46 8.10 2.22 -0.82
CA LEU A 46 8.12 3.40 -1.66
C LEU A 46 9.15 3.17 -2.76
N VAL A 47 8.72 3.28 -4.01
CA VAL A 47 9.61 3.03 -5.14
C VAL A 47 10.48 4.25 -5.38
N LEU A 48 11.79 4.02 -5.42
CA LEU A 48 12.76 5.09 -5.59
C LEU A 48 13.47 4.95 -6.93
N ASP A 49 13.86 6.10 -7.46
CA ASP A 49 14.68 6.15 -8.66
C ASP A 49 16.09 5.64 -8.32
N LYS A 50 16.60 4.70 -9.10
CA LYS A 50 17.88 4.10 -8.82
C LYS A 50 19.04 5.07 -8.95
N GLU A 51 18.89 6.04 -9.81
CA GLU A 51 19.99 6.98 -10.06
C GLU A 51 20.03 8.12 -9.07
N THR A 52 18.86 8.65 -8.72
CA THR A 52 18.81 9.82 -7.85
C THR A 52 18.45 9.50 -6.42
N GLY A 53 17.88 8.31 -6.16
CA GLY A 53 17.41 7.94 -4.84
C GLY A 53 16.10 8.63 -4.45
N LYS A 54 15.51 9.38 -5.34
CA LYS A 54 14.29 10.11 -5.05
C LYS A 54 13.06 9.28 -5.36
N SER A 55 11.95 9.62 -4.72
CA SER A 55 10.68 8.92 -4.93
C SER A 55 10.22 9.04 -6.37
N LYS A 56 9.73 7.93 -6.91
CA LYS A 56 9.14 7.93 -8.24
C LYS A 56 7.67 8.35 -8.21
N GLY A 57 7.12 8.60 -7.02
CA GLY A 57 5.75 9.04 -6.88
C GLY A 57 4.75 7.92 -6.79
N PHE A 58 5.20 6.70 -6.49
CA PHE A 58 4.27 5.60 -6.24
C PHE A 58 4.87 4.59 -5.27
N ALA A 59 4.01 3.81 -4.66
CA ALA A 59 4.41 2.85 -3.64
C ALA A 59 3.49 1.65 -3.66
N PHE A 60 3.95 0.56 -3.04
CA PHE A 60 3.14 -0.63 -2.83
C PHE A 60 2.93 -0.83 -1.34
N VAL A 61 1.72 -1.21 -0.97
CA VAL A 61 1.36 -1.48 0.43
C VAL A 61 0.70 -2.84 0.49
N GLU A 62 1.14 -3.69 1.41
CA GLU A 62 0.52 -4.99 1.62
C GLU A 62 -0.32 -4.97 2.88
N MET A 63 -1.58 -5.37 2.74
CA MET A 63 -2.50 -5.47 3.87
C MET A 63 -3.09 -6.88 3.86
N PRO A 64 -2.87 -7.66 4.93
CA PRO A 64 -3.33 -9.05 4.93
C PRO A 64 -4.83 -9.21 5.09
N ASN A 65 -5.50 -8.20 5.62
CA ASN A 65 -6.94 -8.28 5.81
C ASN A 65 -7.66 -7.64 4.64
N ASP A 66 -8.44 -8.46 3.93
CA ASP A 66 -9.14 -8.03 2.73
C ASP A 66 -10.09 -6.87 2.99
N LYS A 67 -10.85 -6.95 4.08
CA LYS A 67 -11.80 -5.90 4.41
C LYS A 67 -11.11 -4.59 4.74
N GLU A 68 -10.02 -4.67 5.47
CA GLU A 68 -9.25 -3.47 5.82
C GLU A 68 -8.63 -2.85 4.59
N ALA A 69 -8.14 -3.69 3.68
CA ALA A 69 -7.55 -3.20 2.44
C ALA A 69 -8.59 -2.45 1.62
N LYS A 70 -9.79 -3.00 1.50
CA LYS A 70 -10.85 -2.34 0.76
C LYS A 70 -11.29 -1.04 1.42
N THR A 71 -11.34 -1.04 2.74
CA THR A 71 -11.65 0.17 3.49
C THR A 71 -10.61 1.24 3.23
N ALA A 72 -9.33 0.84 3.23
CA ALA A 72 -8.25 1.78 2.98
C ALA A 72 -8.36 2.37 1.58
N ILE A 73 -8.66 1.55 0.59
CA ILE A 73 -8.84 2.03 -0.78
C ILE A 73 -9.96 3.07 -0.81
N SER A 74 -11.11 2.74 -0.25
CA SER A 74 -12.25 3.66 -0.26
C SER A 74 -11.96 4.96 0.47
N ALA A 75 -11.24 4.87 1.57
CA ALA A 75 -10.97 6.04 2.39
C ALA A 75 -9.89 6.93 1.81
N LEU A 76 -8.89 6.34 1.15
CA LEU A 76 -7.71 7.07 0.75
C LEU A 76 -7.65 7.41 -0.74
N HIS A 77 -8.42 6.69 -1.56
CA HIS A 77 -8.41 6.94 -3.00
C HIS A 77 -8.88 8.38 -3.28
N GLU A 78 -8.07 9.12 -4.01
CA GLU A 78 -8.34 10.50 -4.38
C GLU A 78 -8.36 11.47 -3.21
N THR A 79 -7.74 11.11 -2.09
CA THR A 79 -7.53 12.07 -1.02
C THR A 79 -6.23 12.82 -1.24
N ARG A 80 -6.11 13.98 -0.61
CA ARG A 80 -4.90 14.77 -0.72
C ARG A 80 -3.89 14.39 0.32
N VAL A 81 -2.68 14.08 -0.15
CA VAL A 81 -1.55 13.84 0.72
C VAL A 81 -0.41 14.70 0.19
N ALA A 82 0.08 15.63 1.02
CA ALA A 82 1.15 16.54 0.63
C ALA A 82 0.80 17.30 -0.67
N ASN A 83 -0.47 17.74 -0.76
CA ASN A 83 -0.99 18.50 -1.90
C ASN A 83 -1.19 17.70 -3.17
N ASN A 84 -0.96 16.42 -3.13
CA ASN A 84 -1.20 15.54 -4.27
C ASN A 84 -2.42 14.69 -4.01
N ARG A 85 -3.25 14.52 -5.03
CA ARG A 85 -4.41 13.63 -4.93
C ARG A 85 -3.95 12.22 -5.27
N ILE A 86 -3.79 11.40 -4.24
CA ILE A 86 -3.27 10.06 -4.44
C ILE A 86 -4.33 9.13 -5.01
N ARG A 87 -3.88 8.10 -5.70
CA ARG A 87 -4.74 7.08 -6.26
C ARG A 87 -4.36 5.74 -5.70
N VAL A 88 -5.34 5.01 -5.19
CA VAL A 88 -5.12 3.73 -4.54
C VAL A 88 -5.94 2.67 -5.26
N LYS A 89 -5.31 1.57 -5.62
CA LYS A 89 -6.01 0.47 -6.26
C LYS A 89 -5.31 -0.84 -5.94
N ILE A 90 -5.99 -1.94 -6.22
CA ILE A 90 -5.40 -3.26 -6.04
C ILE A 90 -4.37 -3.50 -7.14
N ALA A 91 -3.20 -3.99 -6.74
CA ALA A 91 -2.05 -4.14 -7.63
C ALA A 91 -1.81 -5.58 -8.05
N GLN A 92 -2.79 -6.43 -7.94
CA GLN A 92 -2.62 -7.84 -8.30
C GLN A 92 -2.89 -8.12 -9.75
#